data_cdf9ad70d8815841649213b1862953d1
#
_entry.id   cdf9ad70d8815841649213b1862953d1
#
_cell.length_a   1.000
_cell.length_b   1.000
_cell.length_c   1.000
_cell.angle_alpha   90.00
_cell.angle_beta   90.00
_cell.angle_gamma   90.00
#
_symmetry.space_group_name_H-M   'P 1'
#
loop_
_entity.id
_entity.type
_entity.pdbx_description
1 polymer ?
#
loop_
_entity_poly.entity_id
_entity_poly.type
_entity_poly.pdbx_seq_one_letter_code
_entity_poly.pdbx_strand_id
1 'polypeptide(L)'
;HRNTGPWRFVVIDKSSELKKEISRSMISLQEESSNAKLTDDQKTNISLSVAKSPCYIFVFTTIGDTPEITEENYGAVCCAIQNMQLIATTLGLGVGWSTGKISKIKNLKKLLDVDQTLKIVGVLSIGYPNSNIEKSREEFTNLTKWL
;
A
#
# COMPACT_ATOMS: atom_id res chain seq x y z
N HIS A 1 -16.53 -12.38 -3.16
CA HIS A 1 -16.14 -13.59 -3.86
C HIS A 1 -16.16 -14.79 -2.91
N ARG A 2 -16.86 -15.86 -3.26
CA ARG A 2 -17.00 -17.12 -2.47
C ARG A 2 -17.29 -16.95 -0.98
N ASN A 3 -17.64 -15.74 -0.51
CA ASN A 3 -17.81 -15.36 0.90
C ASN A 3 -16.60 -15.70 1.81
N THR A 4 -15.39 -15.75 1.25
CA THR A 4 -14.18 -16.10 2.01
C THR A 4 -13.62 -14.95 2.84
N GLY A 5 -13.97 -13.69 2.50
CA GLY A 5 -13.44 -12.51 3.17
C GLY A 5 -11.90 -12.49 3.22
N PRO A 6 -11.20 -12.55 2.06
CA PRO A 6 -9.77 -12.83 2.01
C PRO A 6 -8.87 -11.67 2.46
N TRP A 7 -9.44 -10.49 2.70
CA TRP A 7 -8.71 -9.28 3.07
C TRP A 7 -8.33 -9.25 4.55
N ARG A 8 -7.15 -8.69 4.82
CA ARG A 8 -6.70 -8.31 6.16
C ARG A 8 -6.12 -6.91 6.09
N PHE A 9 -6.43 -6.08 7.08
CA PHE A 9 -6.01 -4.68 7.11
C PHE A 9 -5.27 -4.40 8.41
N VAL A 10 -4.15 -3.67 8.31
CA VAL A 10 -3.46 -3.09 9.46
C VAL A 10 -3.43 -1.59 9.26
N VAL A 11 -4.01 -0.87 10.18
CA VAL A 11 -4.10 0.60 10.13
C VAL A 11 -3.07 1.20 11.07
N ILE A 12 -2.27 2.13 10.55
CA ILE A 12 -1.30 2.93 11.31
C ILE A 12 -1.70 4.38 11.19
N ASP A 13 -2.04 4.99 12.31
CA ASP A 13 -2.41 6.39 12.39
C ASP A 13 -1.19 7.33 12.56
N LYS A 14 -1.46 8.63 12.71
CA LYS A 14 -0.44 9.66 12.84
C LYS A 14 0.44 9.46 14.08
N SER A 15 -0.11 8.95 15.17
CA SER A 15 0.56 8.82 16.47
C SER A 15 1.41 7.56 16.61
N SER A 16 1.31 6.62 15.66
CA SER A 16 1.97 5.33 15.76
C SER A 16 3.50 5.43 15.69
N GLU A 17 4.17 4.90 16.70
CA GLU A 17 5.65 4.76 16.73
C GLU A 17 6.17 3.83 15.62
N LEU A 18 5.32 2.94 15.09
CA LEU A 18 5.68 2.05 13.98
C LEU A 18 6.15 2.81 12.73
N LYS A 19 5.76 4.06 12.55
CA LYS A 19 6.26 4.89 11.44
C LYS A 19 7.77 5.08 11.48
N LYS A 20 8.36 5.18 12.67
CA LYS A 20 9.81 5.27 12.84
C LYS A 20 10.50 3.97 12.41
N GLU A 21 9.94 2.83 12.80
CA GLU A 21 10.47 1.51 12.40
C GLU A 21 10.32 1.27 10.89
N ILE A 22 9.20 1.68 10.31
CA ILE A 22 8.97 1.64 8.86
C ILE A 22 10.02 2.49 8.14
N SER A 23 10.29 3.71 8.61
CA SER A 23 11.31 4.59 8.03
C SER A 23 12.70 3.96 8.07
N ARG A 24 13.10 3.37 9.21
CA ARG A 24 14.39 2.67 9.37
C ARG A 24 14.48 1.48 8.41
N SER A 25 13.42 0.69 8.30
CA SER A 25 13.37 -0.47 7.41
C SER A 25 13.40 -0.07 5.93
N MET A 26 12.80 1.06 5.56
CA MET A 26 12.89 1.61 4.20
C MET A 26 14.30 2.12 3.88
N ILE A 27 14.97 2.77 4.83
CA ILE A 27 16.36 3.20 4.69
C ILE A 27 17.25 1.98 4.44
N SER A 28 17.16 0.96 5.29
CA SER A 28 17.93 -0.29 5.14
C SER A 28 17.67 -0.97 3.79
N LEU A 29 16.40 -1.08 3.37
CA LEU A 29 16.04 -1.65 2.07
C LEU A 29 16.65 -0.86 0.91
N GLN A 30 16.70 0.46 1.00
CA GLN A 30 17.26 1.29 -0.06
C GLN A 30 18.80 1.21 -0.08
N GLU A 31 19.46 1.21 1.06
CA GLU A 31 20.92 1.02 1.15
C GLU A 31 21.32 -0.36 0.59
N GLU A 32 20.58 -1.42 0.93
CA GLU A 32 20.83 -2.76 0.39
C GLU A 32 20.62 -2.81 -1.14
N SER A 33 19.53 -2.22 -1.64
CA SER A 33 19.20 -2.27 -3.07
C SER A 33 20.17 -1.47 -3.96
N SER A 34 20.75 -0.40 -3.41
CA SER A 34 21.73 0.44 -4.12
C SER A 34 23.18 0.02 -3.87
N ASN A 35 23.41 -0.92 -2.96
CA ASN A 35 24.75 -1.29 -2.45
C ASN A 35 25.58 -0.08 -1.99
N ALA A 36 24.93 0.95 -1.46
CA ALA A 36 25.54 2.20 -1.02
C ALA A 36 24.83 2.76 0.20
N LYS A 37 25.60 3.43 1.07
CA LYS A 37 25.04 4.14 2.21
C LYS A 37 24.32 5.42 1.75
N LEU A 38 23.16 5.67 2.34
CA LEU A 38 22.43 6.91 2.11
C LEU A 38 23.04 8.06 2.93
N THR A 39 23.01 9.26 2.36
CA THR A 39 23.36 10.48 3.09
C THR A 39 22.32 10.79 4.17
N ASP A 40 22.68 11.62 5.15
CA ASP A 40 21.76 11.99 6.22
C ASP A 40 20.53 12.76 5.68
N ASP A 41 20.72 13.57 4.64
CA ASP A 41 19.60 14.25 3.95
C ASP A 41 18.64 13.25 3.29
N GLN A 42 19.17 12.21 2.63
CA GLN A 42 18.34 11.16 2.03
C GLN A 42 17.57 10.38 3.09
N LYS A 43 18.19 10.04 4.22
CA LYS A 43 17.54 9.37 5.35
C LYS A 43 16.43 10.24 5.95
N THR A 44 16.73 11.53 6.14
CA THR A 44 15.77 12.51 6.63
C THR A 44 14.57 12.63 5.70
N ASN A 45 14.80 12.71 4.39
CA ASN A 45 13.71 12.78 3.40
C ASN A 45 12.81 11.53 3.41
N ILE A 46 13.39 10.33 3.58
CA ILE A 46 12.61 9.09 3.73
C ILE A 46 11.73 9.18 4.99
N SER A 47 12.32 9.59 6.11
CA SER A 47 11.60 9.69 7.39
C SER A 47 10.47 10.71 7.32
N LEU A 48 10.71 11.87 6.72
CA LEU A 48 9.70 12.90 6.50
C LEU A 48 8.58 12.40 5.56
N SER A 49 8.92 11.67 4.51
CA SER A 49 7.92 11.11 3.58
C SER A 49 6.97 10.14 4.26
N VAL A 50 7.49 9.29 5.15
CA VAL A 50 6.66 8.35 5.95
C VAL A 50 5.84 9.11 6.99
N ALA A 51 6.41 10.10 7.65
CA ALA A 51 5.71 10.89 8.66
C ALA A 51 4.59 11.75 8.07
N LYS A 52 4.72 12.19 6.82
CA LYS A 52 3.80 13.12 6.14
C LYS A 52 2.38 12.56 5.99
N SER A 53 2.22 11.27 5.73
CA SER A 53 0.89 10.66 5.61
C SER A 53 0.26 10.50 6.99
N PRO A 54 -0.94 11.04 7.23
CA PRO A 54 -1.62 10.88 8.52
C PRO A 54 -1.97 9.43 8.83
N CYS A 55 -2.32 8.66 7.82
CA CYS A 55 -2.76 7.27 7.97
C CYS A 55 -2.17 6.39 6.87
N TYR A 56 -1.74 5.19 7.27
CA TYR A 56 -1.43 4.08 6.36
C TYR A 56 -2.35 2.90 6.63
N ILE A 57 -2.83 2.26 5.58
CA ILE A 57 -3.50 0.97 5.64
C ILE A 57 -2.66 -0.03 4.85
N PHE A 58 -2.08 -1.00 5.55
CA PHE A 58 -1.41 -2.13 4.94
C PHE A 58 -2.45 -3.19 4.63
N VAL A 59 -2.53 -3.58 3.37
CA VAL A 59 -3.56 -4.47 2.85
C VAL A 59 -2.95 -5.79 2.45
N PHE A 60 -3.49 -6.87 3.02
CA PHE A 60 -3.05 -8.23 2.77
C PHE A 60 -4.21 -9.07 2.25
N THR A 61 -3.86 -10.17 1.59
CA THR A 61 -4.78 -11.22 1.17
C THR A 61 -4.36 -12.56 1.76
N THR A 62 -5.32 -13.43 2.02
CA THR A 62 -5.06 -14.84 2.30
C THR A 62 -4.64 -15.56 1.02
N ILE A 63 -3.77 -16.56 1.17
CA ILE A 63 -3.43 -17.49 0.09
C ILE A 63 -4.51 -18.58 0.08
N GLY A 64 -5.00 -18.93 -1.10
CA GLY A 64 -5.95 -20.02 -1.28
C GLY A 64 -5.24 -21.37 -1.47
N ASP A 65 -6.02 -22.44 -1.43
CA ASP A 65 -5.51 -23.81 -1.59
C ASP A 65 -4.99 -24.09 -3.00
N THR A 66 -5.39 -23.29 -3.97
CA THR A 66 -4.90 -23.34 -5.36
C THR A 66 -4.41 -21.97 -5.83
N PRO A 67 -3.56 -21.93 -6.89
CA PRO A 67 -3.16 -20.66 -7.50
C PRO A 67 -4.34 -19.82 -7.96
N GLU A 68 -5.38 -20.44 -8.56
CA GLU A 68 -6.60 -19.73 -8.99
C GLU A 68 -7.31 -19.08 -7.83
N ILE A 69 -7.53 -19.80 -6.71
CA ILE A 69 -8.18 -19.23 -5.52
C ILE A 69 -7.34 -18.09 -4.94
N THR A 70 -6.01 -18.22 -5.00
CA THR A 70 -5.11 -17.14 -4.57
C THR A 70 -5.25 -15.89 -5.44
N GLU A 71 -5.39 -16.05 -6.76
CA GLU A 71 -5.58 -14.95 -7.70
C GLU A 71 -6.96 -14.29 -7.52
N GLU A 72 -8.01 -15.09 -7.35
CA GLU A 72 -9.36 -14.62 -7.06
C GLU A 72 -9.41 -13.84 -5.73
N ASN A 73 -8.74 -14.35 -4.69
CA ASN A 73 -8.61 -13.65 -3.41
C ASN A 73 -7.89 -12.30 -3.57
N TYR A 74 -6.81 -12.28 -4.34
CA TYR A 74 -6.07 -11.05 -4.64
C TYR A 74 -6.96 -10.05 -5.39
N GLY A 75 -7.69 -10.48 -6.41
CA GLY A 75 -8.64 -9.66 -7.16
C GLY A 75 -9.75 -9.08 -6.25
N ALA A 76 -10.32 -9.89 -5.36
CA ALA A 76 -11.33 -9.43 -4.40
C ALA A 76 -10.77 -8.35 -3.47
N VAL A 77 -9.52 -8.47 -3.03
CA VAL A 77 -8.86 -7.45 -2.19
C VAL A 77 -8.57 -6.18 -2.99
N CYS A 78 -8.21 -6.28 -4.28
CA CYS A 78 -8.08 -5.12 -5.15
C CYS A 78 -9.40 -4.35 -5.29
N CYS A 79 -10.53 -5.05 -5.42
CA CYS A 79 -11.87 -4.43 -5.41
C CYS A 79 -12.16 -3.72 -4.08
N ALA A 80 -11.78 -4.31 -2.95
CA ALA A 80 -11.94 -3.65 -1.64
C ALA A 80 -11.10 -2.37 -1.55
N ILE A 81 -9.86 -2.37 -2.05
CA ILE A 81 -9.02 -1.17 -2.15
C ILE A 81 -9.70 -0.10 -3.00
N GLN A 82 -10.21 -0.47 -4.17
CA GLN A 82 -10.89 0.48 -5.06
C GLN A 82 -12.13 1.10 -4.38
N ASN A 83 -12.92 0.30 -3.67
CA ASN A 83 -14.06 0.82 -2.91
C ASN A 83 -13.63 1.80 -1.82
N MET A 84 -12.54 1.51 -1.10
CA MET A 84 -11.98 2.45 -0.12
C MET A 84 -11.54 3.77 -0.77
N GLN A 85 -10.90 3.72 -1.95
CA GLN A 85 -10.51 4.92 -2.68
C GLN A 85 -11.72 5.76 -3.12
N LEU A 86 -12.78 5.12 -3.62
CA LEU A 86 -14.00 5.81 -4.01
C LEU A 86 -14.66 6.51 -2.81
N ILE A 87 -14.84 5.79 -1.70
CA ILE A 87 -15.41 6.38 -0.47
C ILE A 87 -14.54 7.51 0.06
N ALA A 88 -13.22 7.34 0.10
CA ALA A 88 -12.31 8.39 0.54
C ALA A 88 -12.46 9.67 -0.29
N THR A 89 -12.62 9.53 -1.61
CA THR A 89 -12.85 10.67 -2.52
C THR A 89 -14.15 11.41 -2.16
N THR A 90 -15.22 10.70 -1.84
CA THR A 90 -16.49 11.35 -1.42
C THR A 90 -16.38 12.08 -0.09
N LEU A 91 -15.41 11.69 0.73
CA LEU A 91 -15.09 12.34 2.01
C LEU A 91 -14.03 13.46 1.89
N GLY A 92 -13.63 13.82 0.66
CA GLY A 92 -12.60 14.83 0.40
C GLY A 92 -11.18 14.37 0.76
N LEU A 93 -10.95 13.06 0.88
CA LEU A 93 -9.65 12.47 1.17
C LEU A 93 -8.95 12.02 -0.10
N GLY A 94 -7.62 12.17 -0.12
CA GLY A 94 -6.76 11.56 -1.12
C GLY A 94 -6.25 10.20 -0.63
N VAL A 95 -6.17 9.24 -1.54
CA VAL A 95 -5.61 7.90 -1.28
C VAL A 95 -4.59 7.55 -2.35
N GLY A 96 -3.36 7.36 -1.92
CA GLY A 96 -2.31 6.77 -2.75
C GLY A 96 -2.20 5.27 -2.50
N TRP A 97 -2.33 4.44 -3.55
CA TRP A 97 -2.06 3.01 -3.47
C TRP A 97 -0.66 2.71 -3.99
N SER A 98 0.18 2.13 -3.14
CA SER A 98 1.56 1.80 -3.44
C SER A 98 1.83 0.30 -3.30
N THR A 99 2.49 -0.27 -4.30
CA THR A 99 3.13 -1.59 -4.27
C THR A 99 4.65 -1.48 -4.29
N GLY A 100 5.16 -0.27 -4.03
CA GLY A 100 6.58 0.10 -4.08
C GLY A 100 7.38 -0.30 -2.84
N LYS A 101 8.39 0.52 -2.50
CA LYS A 101 9.39 0.21 -1.46
C LYS A 101 8.78 -0.14 -0.10
N ILE A 102 7.76 0.59 0.34
CA ILE A 102 7.13 0.37 1.66
C ILE A 102 6.50 -1.03 1.78
N SER A 103 5.93 -1.56 0.70
CA SER A 103 5.36 -2.92 0.69
C SER A 103 6.41 -4.04 0.57
N LYS A 104 7.65 -3.67 0.26
CA LYS A 104 8.78 -4.60 0.04
C LYS A 104 9.72 -4.70 1.23
N ILE A 105 9.41 -4.07 2.35
CA ILE A 105 10.19 -4.17 3.59
C ILE A 105 10.24 -5.65 4.02
N LYS A 106 11.43 -6.22 4.15
CA LYS A 106 11.65 -7.65 4.38
C LYS A 106 10.96 -8.19 5.64
N ASN A 107 10.99 -7.42 6.73
CA ASN A 107 10.40 -7.79 8.02
C ASN A 107 9.02 -7.17 8.25
N LEU A 108 8.34 -6.70 7.20
CA LEU A 108 7.09 -5.94 7.32
C LEU A 108 6.00 -6.70 8.10
N LYS A 109 5.79 -7.98 7.78
CA LYS A 109 4.77 -8.79 8.43
C LYS A 109 5.06 -8.97 9.92
N LYS A 110 6.33 -9.18 10.29
CA LYS A 110 6.75 -9.26 11.70
C LYS A 110 6.57 -7.92 12.41
N LEU A 111 6.93 -6.81 11.75
CA LEU A 111 6.79 -5.46 12.27
C LEU A 111 5.32 -5.10 12.55
N LEU A 112 4.42 -5.57 11.71
CA LEU A 112 2.98 -5.33 11.80
C LEU A 112 2.24 -6.39 12.62
N ASP A 113 2.95 -7.37 13.18
CA ASP A 113 2.39 -8.50 13.94
C ASP A 113 1.27 -9.21 13.19
N VAL A 114 1.50 -9.52 11.92
CA VAL A 114 0.53 -10.25 11.08
C VAL A 114 1.05 -11.63 10.70
N ASP A 115 0.12 -12.52 10.37
CA ASP A 115 0.42 -13.88 9.94
C ASP A 115 1.38 -13.88 8.74
N GLN A 116 2.44 -14.69 8.82
CA GLN A 116 3.48 -14.79 7.82
C GLN A 116 2.99 -15.43 6.52
N THR A 117 1.88 -16.15 6.53
CA THR A 117 1.26 -16.76 5.34
C THR A 117 0.54 -15.74 4.46
N LEU A 118 0.16 -14.58 5.01
CA LEU A 118 -0.52 -13.53 4.24
C LEU A 118 0.37 -12.97 3.12
N LYS A 119 -0.24 -12.63 1.99
CA LYS A 119 0.43 -11.91 0.89
C LYS A 119 0.04 -10.44 0.93
N ILE A 120 1.03 -9.54 0.87
CA ILE A 120 0.75 -8.11 0.79
C ILE A 120 0.22 -7.76 -0.61
N VAL A 121 -0.85 -6.97 -0.66
CA VAL A 121 -1.47 -6.46 -1.88
C VAL A 121 -1.04 -5.02 -2.14
N GLY A 122 -0.80 -4.27 -1.08
CA GLY A 122 -0.29 -2.91 -1.17
C GLY A 122 -0.45 -2.14 0.13
N VAL A 123 -0.07 -0.88 0.05
CA VAL A 123 -0.16 0.08 1.15
C VAL A 123 -0.91 1.31 0.67
N LEU A 124 -1.95 1.67 1.38
CA LEU A 124 -2.69 2.90 1.15
C LEU A 124 -2.15 3.99 2.06
N SER A 125 -1.79 5.14 1.48
CA SER A 125 -1.52 6.37 2.23
C SER A 125 -2.73 7.28 2.11
N ILE A 126 -3.30 7.72 3.23
CA ILE A 126 -4.56 8.45 3.27
C ILE A 126 -4.34 9.78 3.99
N GLY A 127 -4.90 10.84 3.42
CA GLY A 127 -4.84 12.18 4.00
C GLY A 127 -5.60 13.19 3.17
N TYR A 128 -5.65 14.43 3.63
CA TYR A 128 -6.22 15.51 2.83
C TYR A 128 -5.25 15.88 1.70
N PRO A 129 -5.70 15.94 0.44
CA PRO A 129 -4.84 16.29 -0.69
C PRO A 129 -4.44 17.77 -0.62
N ASN A 130 -3.18 18.05 -0.92
CA ASN A 130 -2.62 19.41 -0.93
C ASN A 130 -2.84 20.12 -2.26
N SER A 131 -3.17 19.36 -3.31
CA SER A 131 -3.44 19.83 -4.66
C SER A 131 -4.27 18.81 -5.42
N ASN A 132 -5.08 19.28 -6.36
CA ASN A 132 -5.72 18.40 -7.32
C ASN A 132 -4.72 18.09 -8.44
N ILE A 133 -4.45 16.81 -8.63
CA ILE A 133 -3.60 16.35 -9.74
C ILE A 133 -4.53 15.87 -10.84
N GLU A 134 -4.63 16.66 -11.90
CA GLU A 134 -5.28 16.20 -13.13
C GLU A 134 -4.34 15.27 -13.88
N LYS A 135 -4.83 14.09 -14.23
CA LYS A 135 -4.14 13.11 -15.08
C LYS A 135 -5.03 12.79 -16.26
N SER A 136 -4.50 12.97 -17.46
CA SER A 136 -5.14 12.43 -18.65
C SER A 136 -5.14 10.90 -18.57
N ARG A 137 -6.22 10.31 -19.00
CA ARG A 137 -6.35 8.86 -19.18
C ARG A 137 -6.65 8.58 -20.63
N GLU A 138 -6.26 7.40 -21.08
CA GLU A 138 -6.64 6.94 -22.40
C GLU A 138 -8.17 6.79 -22.47
N GLU A 139 -8.74 7.15 -23.62
CA GLU A 139 -10.17 7.03 -23.87
C GLU A 139 -10.59 5.57 -23.84
N PHE A 140 -11.69 5.26 -23.13
CA PHE A 140 -12.14 3.87 -22.94
C PHE A 140 -12.47 3.19 -24.28
N THR A 141 -12.83 3.93 -25.31
CA THR A 141 -13.10 3.43 -26.65
C THR A 141 -11.88 2.76 -27.29
N ASN A 142 -10.67 3.23 -26.96
CA ASN A 142 -9.42 2.64 -27.44
C ASN A 142 -9.10 1.32 -26.71
N LEU A 143 -9.68 1.12 -25.54
CA LEU A 143 -9.46 -0.03 -24.68
C LEU A 143 -10.59 -1.08 -24.78
N THR A 144 -11.63 -0.79 -25.58
CA THR A 144 -12.84 -1.61 -25.66
C THR A 144 -13.12 -2.02 -27.10
N LYS A 145 -13.26 -3.29 -27.33
CA LYS A 145 -13.71 -3.82 -28.63
C LYS A 145 -15.18 -4.22 -28.51
N TRP A 146 -16.00 -3.60 -29.32
CA TRP A 146 -17.42 -3.98 -29.49
C TRP A 146 -17.53 -5.00 -30.64
N LEU A 147 -18.22 -6.15 -30.39
CA LEU A 147 -18.38 -7.23 -31.35
C LEU A 147 -19.85 -7.29 -31.84
#